data_2b51e5d48364d06a1df8907e63cd82d9
#
_entry.id   2b51e5d48364d06a1df8907e63cd82d9
#
_cell.length_a   1.000
_cell.length_b   1.000
_cell.length_c   1.000
_cell.angle_alpha   90.00
_cell.angle_beta   90.00
_cell.angle_gamma   90.00
#
_symmetry.space_group_name_H-M   'P 1'
#
loop_
_entity.id
_entity.type
_entity.pdbx_description
1 polymer ?
#
loop_
_entity_poly.entity_id
_entity_poly.type
_entity_poly.pdbx_seq_one_letter_code
_entity_poly.pdbx_strand_id
1 'polypeptide(L)'
;MKALVFSDSHGRIDNIKEVLHRHSDHEAVFHLGDIQGDEERLKRMTPYPVYMVRGNCDYYSSPCPDSLLVEWGGRRIAMCHGHRQVGYGGGLDGLYLFGRSQEADIVMFGHTHRPMLEEAEGMIFLNPGSIARPRQENKIPTYAIINVDEDGNMTFEICDFVDC
;
A
#
# COMPACT_ATOMS: atom_id res chain seq x y z
N MET A 1 -10.98 -13.76 0.91
CA MET A 1 -10.68 -12.56 0.09
C MET A 1 -9.19 -12.29 0.14
N LYS A 2 -8.58 -11.84 -0.96
CA LYS A 2 -7.15 -11.50 -1.03
C LYS A 2 -6.95 -10.12 -1.66
N ALA A 3 -6.11 -9.28 -1.08
CA ALA A 3 -5.71 -8.01 -1.68
C ALA A 3 -4.18 -7.90 -1.78
N LEU A 4 -3.73 -7.20 -2.81
CA LEU A 4 -2.31 -6.88 -3.03
C LEU A 4 -2.05 -5.41 -2.75
N VAL A 5 -0.97 -5.12 -2.04
CA VAL A 5 -0.61 -3.76 -1.64
C VAL A 5 0.76 -3.40 -2.19
N PHE A 6 0.82 -2.32 -2.95
CA PHE A 6 2.02 -1.80 -3.59
C PHE A 6 2.26 -0.33 -3.21
N SER A 7 3.49 0.11 -3.32
CA SER A 7 3.88 1.52 -3.20
C SER A 7 5.13 1.83 -4.00
N ASP A 8 5.33 3.11 -4.29
CA ASP A 8 6.61 3.63 -4.76
C ASP A 8 7.15 2.92 -6.01
N SER A 9 6.27 2.73 -7.02
CA SER A 9 6.62 2.09 -8.30
C SER A 9 7.41 3.00 -9.24
N HIS A 10 7.29 4.33 -9.09
CA HIS A 10 8.09 5.33 -9.80
C HIS A 10 8.18 5.09 -11.32
N GLY A 11 7.03 4.86 -11.97
CA GLY A 11 6.95 4.58 -13.41
C GLY A 11 7.50 3.20 -13.83
N ARG A 12 7.68 2.27 -12.88
CA ARG A 12 8.18 0.92 -13.13
C ARG A 12 7.19 -0.13 -12.62
N ILE A 13 6.07 -0.29 -13.33
CA ILE A 13 5.00 -1.20 -12.89
C ILE A 13 5.12 -2.63 -13.41
N ASP A 14 6.23 -2.99 -14.06
CA ASP A 14 6.42 -4.35 -14.58
C ASP A 14 6.48 -5.40 -13.47
N ASN A 15 7.09 -5.07 -12.31
CA ASN A 15 7.07 -5.94 -11.15
C ASN A 15 5.64 -6.13 -10.61
N ILE A 16 4.81 -5.07 -10.62
CA ILE A 16 3.39 -5.19 -10.25
C ILE A 16 2.67 -6.17 -11.19
N LYS A 17 2.90 -6.06 -12.50
CA LYS A 17 2.32 -6.98 -13.48
C LYS A 17 2.66 -8.44 -13.17
N GLU A 18 3.92 -8.70 -12.82
CA GLU A 18 4.39 -10.03 -12.46
C GLU A 18 3.68 -10.55 -11.19
N VAL A 19 3.58 -9.73 -10.14
CA VAL A 19 2.90 -10.09 -8.89
C VAL A 19 1.41 -10.35 -9.13
N LEU A 20 0.73 -9.51 -9.92
CA LEU A 20 -0.68 -9.73 -10.29
C LEU A 20 -0.88 -11.05 -11.02
N HIS A 21 0.08 -11.48 -11.82
CA HIS A 21 0.03 -12.76 -12.53
C HIS A 21 0.21 -13.95 -11.56
N ARG A 22 1.15 -13.85 -10.62
CA ARG A 22 1.39 -14.88 -9.59
C ARG A 22 0.18 -15.05 -8.65
N HIS A 23 -0.46 -13.95 -8.29
CA HIS A 23 -1.62 -13.92 -7.40
C HIS A 23 -2.91 -13.62 -8.17
N SER A 24 -3.23 -14.43 -9.17
CA SER A 24 -4.42 -14.23 -10.02
C SER A 24 -5.76 -14.38 -9.28
N ASP A 25 -5.73 -14.85 -8.04
CA ASP A 25 -6.85 -14.97 -7.11
C ASP A 25 -7.09 -13.72 -6.24
N HIS A 26 -6.37 -12.61 -6.50
CA HIS A 26 -6.62 -11.35 -5.80
C HIS A 26 -7.99 -10.76 -6.18
N GLU A 27 -8.58 -10.00 -5.27
CA GLU A 27 -9.90 -9.36 -5.41
C GLU A 27 -9.84 -7.83 -5.27
N ALA A 28 -8.70 -7.29 -4.86
CA ALA A 28 -8.43 -5.85 -4.77
C ALA A 28 -6.95 -5.55 -4.92
N VAL A 29 -6.64 -4.34 -5.35
CA VAL A 29 -5.28 -3.79 -5.42
C VAL A 29 -5.27 -2.42 -4.73
N PHE A 30 -4.26 -2.21 -3.88
CA PHE A 30 -3.98 -0.93 -3.23
C PHE A 30 -2.63 -0.41 -3.70
N HIS A 31 -2.55 0.87 -4.08
CA HIS A 31 -1.28 1.54 -4.41
C HIS A 31 -1.14 2.83 -3.62
N LEU A 32 -0.07 2.93 -2.84
CA LEU A 32 0.11 3.95 -1.82
C LEU A 32 0.91 5.19 -2.30
N GLY A 33 0.86 5.46 -3.60
CA GLY A 33 1.44 6.67 -4.19
C GLY A 33 2.81 6.49 -4.84
N ASP A 34 3.29 7.57 -5.45
CA ASP A 34 4.50 7.60 -6.28
C ASP A 34 4.44 6.61 -7.45
N ILE A 35 3.30 6.60 -8.17
CA ILE A 35 3.07 5.77 -9.36
C ILE A 35 3.59 6.43 -10.65
N GLN A 36 3.62 7.77 -10.68
CA GLN A 36 4.20 8.60 -11.74
C GLN A 36 3.61 8.37 -13.15
N GLY A 37 2.28 8.44 -13.25
CA GLY A 37 1.55 8.46 -14.52
C GLY A 37 1.10 7.08 -15.04
N ASP A 38 1.37 6.01 -14.31
CA ASP A 38 0.92 4.65 -14.67
C ASP A 38 -0.46 4.27 -14.09
N GLU A 39 -1.24 5.23 -13.55
CA GLU A 39 -2.52 4.98 -12.87
C GLU A 39 -3.51 4.21 -13.75
N GLU A 40 -3.72 4.68 -14.98
CA GLU A 40 -4.65 4.05 -15.92
C GLU A 40 -4.11 2.73 -16.48
N ARG A 41 -2.78 2.59 -16.53
CA ARG A 41 -2.14 1.34 -16.93
C ARG A 41 -2.35 0.28 -15.85
N LEU A 42 -2.19 0.62 -14.56
CA LEU A 42 -2.43 -0.29 -13.45
C LEU A 42 -3.90 -0.75 -13.40
N LYS A 43 -4.86 0.17 -13.55
CA LYS A 43 -6.29 -0.20 -13.60
C LYS A 43 -6.64 -1.20 -14.71
N ARG A 44 -5.94 -1.17 -15.84
CA ARG A 44 -6.15 -2.10 -16.96
C ARG A 44 -5.49 -3.46 -16.77
N MET A 45 -4.61 -3.63 -15.78
CA MET A 45 -3.91 -4.88 -15.51
C MET A 45 -4.73 -5.89 -14.69
N THR A 46 -5.81 -5.43 -14.05
CA THR A 46 -6.67 -6.27 -13.22
C THR A 46 -8.15 -5.94 -13.47
N PRO A 47 -9.06 -6.94 -13.41
CA PRO A 47 -10.49 -6.69 -13.47
C PRO A 47 -11.08 -6.21 -12.14
N TYR A 48 -10.29 -6.22 -11.07
CA TYR A 48 -10.73 -5.91 -9.71
C TYR A 48 -10.51 -4.44 -9.35
N PRO A 49 -11.17 -3.94 -8.28
CA PRO A 49 -10.98 -2.57 -7.81
C PRO A 49 -9.52 -2.23 -7.52
N VAL A 50 -9.08 -1.06 -7.97
CA VAL A 50 -7.76 -0.51 -7.70
C VAL A 50 -7.93 0.79 -6.94
N TYR A 51 -7.51 0.80 -5.68
CA TYR A 51 -7.53 1.95 -4.79
C TYR A 51 -6.15 2.60 -4.78
N MET A 52 -6.09 3.89 -5.08
CA MET A 52 -4.81 4.61 -5.20
C MET A 52 -4.86 5.95 -4.49
N VAL A 53 -3.76 6.32 -3.88
CA VAL A 53 -3.52 7.68 -3.37
C VAL A 53 -2.32 8.30 -4.09
N ARG A 54 -2.25 9.64 -4.06
CA ARG A 54 -1.17 10.39 -4.68
C ARG A 54 0.03 10.50 -3.74
N GLY A 55 1.23 10.29 -4.26
CA GLY A 55 2.48 10.53 -3.58
C GLY A 55 3.10 11.89 -3.88
N ASN A 56 4.23 12.19 -3.26
CA ASN A 56 4.93 13.47 -3.46
C ASN A 56 5.66 13.57 -4.81
N CYS A 57 5.93 12.45 -5.46
CA CYS A 57 6.53 12.42 -6.80
C CYS A 57 5.49 12.28 -7.92
N ASP A 58 4.21 12.17 -7.59
CA ASP A 58 3.16 12.10 -8.59
C ASP A 58 2.86 13.48 -9.16
N TYR A 59 2.47 13.53 -10.44
CA TYR A 59 2.17 14.78 -11.11
C TYR A 59 0.94 15.47 -10.51
N TYR A 60 0.90 16.81 -10.59
CA TYR A 60 -0.28 17.58 -10.20
C TYR A 60 -1.56 17.17 -10.96
N SER A 61 -1.40 16.63 -12.15
CA SER A 61 -2.50 16.10 -12.98
C SER A 61 -2.94 14.69 -12.59
N SER A 62 -2.30 14.05 -11.61
CA SER A 62 -2.75 12.73 -11.12
C SER A 62 -4.18 12.83 -10.59
N PRO A 63 -5.09 11.93 -11.02
CA PRO A 63 -6.47 11.92 -10.57
C PRO A 63 -6.63 11.35 -9.14
N CYS A 64 -5.54 10.86 -8.54
CA CYS A 64 -5.58 10.22 -7.24
C CYS A 64 -5.68 11.26 -6.11
N PRO A 65 -6.51 11.01 -5.08
CA PRO A 65 -6.57 11.86 -3.90
C PRO A 65 -5.31 11.74 -3.03
N ASP A 66 -5.07 12.72 -2.15
CA ASP A 66 -3.95 12.68 -1.19
C ASP A 66 -4.13 11.60 -0.11
N SER A 67 -5.39 11.27 0.19
CA SER A 67 -5.76 10.19 1.13
C SER A 67 -7.09 9.57 0.74
N LEU A 68 -7.33 8.35 1.18
CA LEU A 68 -8.55 7.61 0.90
C LEU A 68 -8.92 6.75 2.12
N LEU A 69 -10.19 6.69 2.45
CA LEU A 69 -10.74 5.73 3.41
C LEU A 69 -11.52 4.67 2.64
N VAL A 70 -11.17 3.40 2.83
CA VAL A 70 -11.79 2.27 2.15
C VAL A 70 -12.30 1.28 3.19
N GLU A 71 -13.52 0.79 3.03
CA GLU A 71 -14.01 -0.36 3.77
C GLU A 71 -13.74 -1.62 2.95
N TRP A 72 -12.90 -2.52 3.46
CA TRP A 72 -12.55 -3.77 2.80
C TRP A 72 -12.30 -4.87 3.83
N GLY A 73 -12.84 -6.08 3.57
CA GLY A 73 -12.72 -7.21 4.49
C GLY A 73 -13.31 -6.94 5.89
N GLY A 74 -14.33 -6.07 6.00
CA GLY A 74 -14.94 -5.69 7.26
C GLY A 74 -14.13 -4.73 8.12
N ARG A 75 -13.06 -4.14 7.59
CA ARG A 75 -12.18 -3.17 8.26
C ARG A 75 -12.13 -1.84 7.54
N ARG A 76 -11.96 -0.77 8.31
CA ARG A 76 -11.76 0.59 7.82
C ARG A 76 -10.26 0.84 7.60
N ILE A 77 -9.87 1.01 6.35
CA ILE A 77 -8.49 1.17 5.91
C ILE A 77 -8.27 2.62 5.48
N ALA A 78 -7.48 3.37 6.23
CA ALA A 78 -7.04 4.70 5.84
C ALA A 78 -5.72 4.61 5.06
N MET A 79 -5.73 5.18 3.86
CA MET A 79 -4.58 5.19 2.95
C MET A 79 -4.04 6.60 2.81
N CYS A 80 -2.73 6.76 2.87
CA CYS A 80 -2.01 7.97 2.48
C CYS A 80 -0.63 7.58 1.94
N HIS A 81 0.05 8.50 1.25
CA HIS A 81 1.43 8.20 0.85
C HIS A 81 2.40 8.22 2.04
N GLY A 82 2.17 9.07 3.04
CA GLY A 82 2.97 9.15 4.25
C GLY A 82 3.96 10.32 4.31
N HIS A 83 4.27 10.98 3.21
CA HIS A 83 5.25 12.08 3.16
C HIS A 83 4.92 13.28 4.07
N ARG A 84 3.65 13.44 4.46
CA ARG A 84 3.20 14.48 5.39
C ARG A 84 3.05 13.97 6.83
N GLN A 85 2.82 12.68 7.01
CA GLN A 85 2.50 12.03 8.27
C GLN A 85 3.75 11.45 8.95
N VAL A 86 4.69 10.91 8.17
CA VAL A 86 5.95 10.38 8.68
C VAL A 86 6.90 11.55 8.93
N GLY A 87 7.11 11.93 10.17
CA GLY A 87 8.05 13.00 10.55
C GLY A 87 9.51 12.65 10.23
N TYR A 88 10.41 13.61 10.40
CA TYR A 88 11.85 13.48 10.14
C TYR A 88 12.54 12.31 10.88
N GLY A 89 11.91 11.76 11.92
CA GLY A 89 12.41 10.61 12.68
C GLY A 89 11.82 9.25 12.26
N GLY A 90 10.93 9.20 11.27
CA GLY A 90 10.27 7.96 10.84
C GLY A 90 9.23 7.42 11.84
N GLY A 91 8.78 8.25 12.79
CA GLY A 91 7.84 7.85 13.83
C GLY A 91 6.40 7.68 13.33
N LEU A 92 5.61 6.93 14.09
CA LEU A 92 4.21 6.61 13.78
C LEU A 92 3.20 7.67 14.23
N ASP A 93 3.59 8.66 15.03
CA ASP A 93 2.69 9.62 15.67
C ASP A 93 1.74 10.33 14.69
N GLY A 94 2.29 10.84 13.58
CA GLY A 94 1.48 11.50 12.56
C GLY A 94 0.55 10.55 11.81
N LEU A 95 0.98 9.31 11.59
CA LEU A 95 0.15 8.25 11.00
C LEU A 95 -0.95 7.81 11.97
N TYR A 96 -0.64 7.71 13.25
CA TYR A 96 -1.62 7.41 14.30
C TYR A 96 -2.71 8.49 14.37
N LEU A 97 -2.33 9.77 14.42
CA LEU A 97 -3.28 10.87 14.42
C LEU A 97 -4.14 10.89 13.15
N PHE A 98 -3.53 10.60 11.99
CA PHE A 98 -4.26 10.46 10.73
C PHE A 98 -5.28 9.33 10.80
N GLY A 99 -4.88 8.11 11.21
CA GLY A 99 -5.77 6.97 11.33
C GLY A 99 -6.91 7.22 12.33
N ARG A 100 -6.61 7.84 13.48
CA ARG A 100 -7.62 8.23 14.48
C ARG A 100 -8.64 9.22 13.91
N SER A 101 -8.20 10.20 13.14
CA SER A 101 -9.11 11.17 12.50
C SER A 101 -10.06 10.54 11.48
N GLN A 102 -9.69 9.39 10.92
CA GLN A 102 -10.48 8.62 9.97
C GLN A 102 -11.28 7.48 10.64
N GLU A 103 -11.14 7.30 11.96
CA GLU A 103 -11.69 6.14 12.69
C GLU A 103 -11.26 4.81 12.02
N ALA A 104 -10.00 4.71 11.60
CA ALA A 104 -9.47 3.57 10.88
C ALA A 104 -8.98 2.46 11.82
N ASP A 105 -9.17 1.22 11.39
CA ASP A 105 -8.56 0.04 12.02
C ASP A 105 -7.12 -0.17 11.52
N ILE A 106 -6.87 0.25 10.27
CA ILE A 106 -5.62 0.02 9.55
C ILE A 106 -5.19 1.31 8.86
N VAL A 107 -3.92 1.66 8.98
CA VAL A 107 -3.28 2.73 8.19
C VAL A 107 -2.28 2.12 7.24
N MET A 108 -2.48 2.32 5.94
CA MET A 108 -1.53 1.91 4.91
C MET A 108 -0.82 3.14 4.35
N PHE A 109 0.50 3.06 4.24
CA PHE A 109 1.34 4.16 3.75
C PHE A 109 2.59 3.66 3.01
N GLY A 110 3.24 4.53 2.24
CA GLY A 110 4.47 4.26 1.49
C GLY A 110 5.61 5.19 1.85
N HIS A 111 6.19 5.89 0.88
CA HIS A 111 7.16 6.95 0.98
C HIS A 111 8.55 6.57 1.51
N THR A 112 8.63 5.78 2.57
CA THR A 112 9.91 5.40 3.18
C THR A 112 10.71 4.43 2.31
N HIS A 113 10.05 3.71 1.40
CA HIS A 113 10.57 2.59 0.60
C HIS A 113 11.11 1.44 1.47
N ARG A 114 10.67 1.35 2.72
CA ARG A 114 11.05 0.31 3.67
C ARG A 114 9.80 -0.40 4.15
N PRO A 115 9.76 -1.74 4.04
CA PRO A 115 8.62 -2.49 4.52
C PRO A 115 8.47 -2.37 6.03
N MET A 116 7.23 -2.30 6.49
CA MET A 116 6.89 -2.25 7.92
C MET A 116 5.51 -2.83 8.14
N LEU A 117 5.36 -3.64 9.17
CA LEU A 117 4.09 -4.10 9.71
C LEU A 117 4.18 -4.00 11.23
N GLU A 118 3.37 -3.14 11.82
CA GLU A 118 3.37 -2.88 13.25
C GLU A 118 1.94 -2.69 13.75
N GLU A 119 1.66 -3.17 14.94
CA GLU A 119 0.42 -2.89 15.65
C GLU A 119 0.74 -2.02 16.87
N ALA A 120 0.10 -0.87 16.96
CA ALA A 120 0.24 0.07 18.07
C ALA A 120 -1.11 0.71 18.38
N GLU A 121 -1.43 0.85 19.68
CA GLU A 121 -2.65 1.51 20.18
C GLU A 121 -3.95 0.96 19.55
N GLY A 122 -3.98 -0.35 19.24
CA GLY A 122 -5.12 -1.02 18.63
C GLY A 122 -5.32 -0.72 17.13
N MET A 123 -4.32 -0.18 16.46
CA MET A 123 -4.31 0.14 15.04
C MET A 123 -3.14 -0.57 14.35
N ILE A 124 -3.37 -1.08 13.14
CA ILE A 124 -2.35 -1.72 12.32
C ILE A 124 -1.75 -0.69 11.36
N PHE A 125 -0.43 -0.64 11.28
CA PHE A 125 0.33 0.17 10.35
C PHE A 125 1.04 -0.73 9.35
N LEU A 126 0.74 -0.56 8.06
CA LEU A 126 1.30 -1.37 6.98
C LEU A 126 1.97 -0.47 5.95
N ASN A 127 3.26 -0.69 5.74
CA ASN A 127 4.01 -0.18 4.59
C ASN A 127 4.54 -1.36 3.79
N PRO A 128 4.16 -1.53 2.52
CA PRO A 128 4.62 -2.67 1.71
C PRO A 128 6.10 -2.53 1.28
N GLY A 129 6.75 -1.40 1.60
CA GLY A 129 8.03 -1.03 1.01
C GLY A 129 7.86 -0.50 -0.40
N SER A 130 8.90 -0.61 -1.23
CA SER A 130 8.84 -0.21 -2.64
C SER A 130 8.96 -1.41 -3.56
N ILE A 131 8.05 -1.50 -4.52
CA ILE A 131 8.07 -2.53 -5.57
C ILE A 131 9.15 -2.27 -6.65
N ALA A 132 9.82 -1.10 -6.63
CA ALA A 132 10.78 -0.72 -7.66
C ALA A 132 12.09 -0.11 -7.13
N ARG A 133 12.06 0.58 -5.99
CA ARG A 133 13.20 1.33 -5.44
C ARG A 133 13.38 1.08 -3.93
N PRO A 134 13.64 -0.17 -3.51
CA PRO A 134 13.74 -0.53 -2.09
C PRO A 134 14.90 0.19 -1.39
N ARG A 135 14.71 0.56 -0.12
CA ARG A 135 15.71 1.24 0.73
C ARG A 135 16.12 0.45 1.96
N GLN A 136 15.55 -0.73 2.21
CA GLN A 136 16.04 -1.66 3.22
C GLN A 136 17.41 -2.24 2.80
N GLU A 137 18.07 -2.92 3.73
CA GLU A 137 19.47 -3.37 3.56
C GLU A 137 19.67 -4.30 2.36
N ASN A 138 18.79 -5.30 2.20
CA ASN A 138 18.87 -6.29 1.13
C ASN A 138 18.55 -5.74 -0.27
N LYS A 139 17.94 -4.53 -0.37
CA LYS A 139 17.55 -3.91 -1.64
C LYS A 139 16.63 -4.76 -2.53
N ILE A 140 15.91 -5.72 -1.97
CA ILE A 140 14.93 -6.52 -2.71
C ILE A 140 13.61 -5.75 -2.76
N PRO A 141 12.97 -5.58 -3.94
CA PRO A 141 11.63 -5.01 -4.03
C PRO A 141 10.62 -5.81 -3.19
N THR A 142 9.69 -5.11 -2.56
CA THR A 142 8.69 -5.71 -1.69
C THR A 142 7.27 -5.26 -2.03
N TYR A 143 6.30 -6.06 -1.62
CA TYR A 143 4.88 -5.75 -1.65
C TYR A 143 4.22 -6.41 -0.43
N ALA A 144 2.92 -6.19 -0.22
CA ALA A 144 2.23 -6.89 0.84
C ALA A 144 0.98 -7.60 0.31
N ILE A 145 0.59 -8.65 1.02
CA ILE A 145 -0.65 -9.40 0.82
C ILE A 145 -1.52 -9.22 2.06
N ILE A 146 -2.80 -8.95 1.85
CA ILE A 146 -3.83 -8.99 2.88
C ILE A 146 -4.77 -10.13 2.55
N ASN A 147 -4.93 -11.08 3.47
CA ASN A 147 -5.89 -12.16 3.35
C ASN A 147 -6.99 -12.01 4.40
N VAL A 148 -8.23 -12.30 4.01
CA VAL A 148 -9.38 -12.40 4.92
C VAL A 148 -9.97 -13.79 4.74
N ASP A 149 -10.01 -14.57 5.81
CA ASP A 149 -10.56 -15.92 5.81
C ASP A 149 -12.10 -15.93 5.86
N GLU A 150 -12.71 -17.10 5.88
CA GLU A 150 -14.17 -17.29 5.92
C GLU A 150 -14.78 -16.81 7.24
N ASP A 151 -14.00 -16.77 8.32
CA ASP A 151 -14.42 -16.29 9.63
C ASP A 151 -14.24 -14.76 9.79
N GLY A 152 -13.68 -14.09 8.76
CA GLY A 152 -13.43 -12.65 8.76
C GLY A 152 -12.10 -12.26 9.43
N ASN A 153 -11.22 -13.22 9.77
CA ASN A 153 -9.91 -12.89 10.31
C ASN A 153 -9.02 -12.36 9.20
N MET A 154 -8.38 -11.23 9.46
CA MET A 154 -7.48 -10.57 8.53
C MET A 154 -6.03 -10.84 8.91
N THR A 155 -5.22 -11.27 7.93
CA THR A 155 -3.78 -11.48 8.08
C THR A 155 -3.02 -10.65 7.06
N PHE A 156 -1.79 -10.28 7.41
CA PHE A 156 -0.92 -9.42 6.64
C PHE A 156 0.43 -10.10 6.45
N GLU A 157 0.95 -10.02 5.25
CA GLU A 157 2.26 -10.58 4.91
C GLU A 157 3.03 -9.59 4.06
N ILE A 158 4.29 -9.32 4.41
CA ILE A 158 5.21 -8.57 3.55
C ILE A 158 6.04 -9.59 2.78
N CYS A 159 6.00 -9.48 1.46
CA CYS A 159 6.65 -10.41 0.54
C CYS A 159 7.84 -9.76 -0.15
N ASP A 160 8.94 -10.45 -0.23
CA ASP A 160 10.01 -10.14 -1.16
C ASP A 160 9.57 -10.52 -2.58
N PHE A 161 9.81 -9.63 -3.55
CA PHE A 161 9.38 -9.83 -4.94
C PHE A 161 9.91 -11.15 -5.56
N VAL A 162 11.05 -11.63 -5.09
CA VAL A 162 11.70 -12.84 -5.62
C VAL A 162 11.22 -14.14 -4.99
N ASP A 163 10.59 -14.11 -3.81
CA ASP A 163 10.35 -15.30 -2.97
C ASP A 163 8.86 -15.67 -2.78
N CYS A 164 7.93 -14.80 -3.19
CA CYS A 164 6.48 -15.08 -3.04
C CYS A 164 5.79 -15.41 -4.36
#